data_526df0e6d02fc069cc990ed7c0a97656
#
_entry.id   526df0e6d02fc069cc990ed7c0a97656
#
_cell.length_a   1.000
_cell.length_b   1.000
_cell.length_c   1.000
_cell.angle_alpha   90.00
_cell.angle_beta   90.00
_cell.angle_gamma   90.00
#
_symmetry.space_group_name_H-M   'P 1'
#
loop_
_entity.id
_entity.type
_entity.pdbx_description
1 polymer ?
#
loop_
_entity_poly.entity_id
_entity_poly.type
_entity_poly.pdbx_seq_one_letter_code
_entity_poly.pdbx_strand_id
1 'polypeptide(L)'
;MIVLYSDKKLERICTDEGKCRRFRSDSVNGVNRGHNALEVAESLEDLTRIDPSGRWHRLTGNRDSQWLGQLTGNYRIIVEPVLGGMRVVAVEQTVKVLSIEDYH
;
A
#
# COMPACT_ATOMS: atom_id res chain seq x y z
N MET A 1 9.41 4.48 -0.42
CA MET A 1 9.80 3.07 -0.17
C MET A 1 9.89 2.31 -1.49
N ILE A 2 10.58 1.21 -1.46
CA ILE A 2 10.56 0.28 -2.58
C ILE A 2 9.27 -0.53 -2.43
N VAL A 3 8.46 -0.58 -3.48
CA VAL A 3 7.15 -1.23 -3.41
C VAL A 3 7.16 -2.50 -4.26
N LEU A 4 6.87 -3.61 -3.62
CA LEU A 4 6.72 -4.91 -4.26
C LEU A 4 5.25 -5.31 -4.20
N TYR A 5 4.88 -6.35 -4.91
CA TYR A 5 3.48 -6.78 -5.01
C TYR A 5 3.40 -8.30 -4.87
N SER A 6 2.33 -8.78 -4.24
CA SER A 6 2.16 -10.22 -4.05
C SER A 6 1.86 -10.95 -5.35
N ASP A 7 1.27 -10.27 -6.33
CA ASP A 7 1.04 -10.83 -7.66
C ASP A 7 1.00 -9.76 -8.73
N LYS A 8 1.01 -10.18 -9.98
CA LYS A 8 1.05 -9.26 -11.11
C LYS A 8 -0.24 -8.48 -11.31
N LYS A 9 -1.36 -9.04 -10.89
CA LYS A 9 -2.65 -8.35 -10.99
C LYS A 9 -2.64 -7.11 -10.11
N LEU A 10 -2.16 -7.26 -8.86
CA LEU A 10 -2.05 -6.12 -7.94
C LEU A 10 -1.08 -5.07 -8.48
N GLU A 11 0.04 -5.50 -9.02
CA GLU A 11 1.00 -4.58 -9.60
C GLU A 11 0.35 -3.76 -10.71
N ARG A 12 -0.39 -4.39 -11.58
CA ARG A 12 -1.06 -3.70 -12.67
C ARG A 12 -2.13 -2.74 -12.19
N ILE A 13 -2.89 -3.13 -11.19
CA ILE A 13 -3.91 -2.24 -10.60
C ILE A 13 -3.25 -0.99 -10.04
N CYS A 14 -2.12 -1.14 -9.37
CA CYS A 14 -1.43 -0.01 -8.75
C CYS A 14 -0.64 0.86 -9.72
N THR A 15 -0.16 0.30 -10.81
CA THR A 15 0.76 0.99 -11.72
C THR A 15 0.18 1.33 -13.08
N ASP A 16 -0.97 0.76 -13.45
CA ASP A 16 -1.59 0.99 -14.76
C ASP A 16 -3.01 1.51 -14.53
N GLU A 17 -3.23 2.78 -14.82
CA GLU A 17 -4.52 3.41 -14.59
C GLU A 17 -5.65 2.73 -15.35
N GLY A 18 -5.40 2.26 -16.56
CA GLY A 18 -6.40 1.54 -17.34
C GLY A 18 -6.83 0.24 -16.68
N LYS A 19 -5.88 -0.48 -16.10
CA LYS A 19 -6.20 -1.72 -15.37
C LYS A 19 -6.91 -1.42 -14.07
N CYS A 20 -6.52 -0.37 -13.37
CA CYS A 20 -7.19 0.07 -12.16
C CYS A 20 -8.64 0.44 -12.47
N ARG A 21 -8.86 1.15 -13.56
CA ARG A 21 -10.20 1.56 -13.98
C ARG A 21 -11.09 0.37 -14.30
N ARG A 22 -10.53 -0.69 -14.87
CA ARG A 22 -11.28 -1.91 -15.14
C ARG A 22 -11.60 -2.67 -13.85
N PHE A 23 -10.70 -2.57 -12.86
CA PHE A 23 -10.93 -3.18 -11.56
C PHE A 23 -12.08 -2.45 -10.86
N ARG A 24 -11.97 -1.12 -10.77
CA ARG A 24 -13.02 -0.28 -10.20
C ARG A 24 -12.82 1.13 -10.66
N SER A 25 -13.70 1.62 -11.48
CA SER A 25 -13.57 2.96 -12.05
C SER A 25 -13.60 4.08 -11.02
N ASP A 26 -14.31 3.86 -9.91
CA ASP A 26 -14.43 4.85 -8.84
C ASP A 26 -13.27 4.83 -7.86
N SER A 27 -12.35 3.90 -7.98
CA SER A 27 -11.23 3.79 -7.06
C SER A 27 -9.92 4.35 -7.60
N VAL A 28 -9.87 4.78 -8.85
CA VAL A 28 -8.64 5.19 -9.51
C VAL A 28 -7.88 6.26 -8.74
N ASN A 29 -8.57 7.30 -8.31
CA ASN A 29 -7.91 8.39 -7.58
C ASN A 29 -7.37 7.93 -6.23
N GLY A 30 -8.13 7.09 -5.52
CA GLY A 30 -7.71 6.56 -4.23
C GLY A 30 -6.50 5.64 -4.36
N VAL A 31 -6.50 4.76 -5.36
CA VAL A 31 -5.38 3.86 -5.60
C VAL A 31 -4.13 4.66 -5.98
N ASN A 32 -4.27 5.64 -6.88
CA ASN A 32 -3.14 6.47 -7.28
C ASN A 32 -2.56 7.24 -6.10
N ARG A 33 -3.42 7.82 -5.26
CA ARG A 33 -2.97 8.55 -4.09
C ARG A 33 -2.24 7.64 -3.10
N GLY A 34 -2.84 6.50 -2.76
CA GLY A 34 -2.25 5.58 -1.80
C GLY A 34 -0.96 4.96 -2.30
N HIS A 35 -0.91 4.56 -3.56
CA HIS A 35 0.29 4.00 -4.16
C HIS A 35 1.41 5.04 -4.21
N ASN A 36 1.08 6.26 -4.60
CA ASN A 36 2.07 7.32 -4.65
C ASN A 36 2.63 7.62 -3.25
N ALA A 37 1.78 7.58 -2.23
CA ALA A 37 2.23 7.77 -0.85
C ALA A 37 3.23 6.68 -0.44
N LEU A 38 2.97 5.43 -0.83
CA LEU A 38 3.91 4.35 -0.55
C LEU A 38 5.26 4.58 -1.22
N GLU A 39 5.26 5.08 -2.44
CA GLU A 39 6.50 5.34 -3.15
C GLU A 39 7.29 6.50 -2.54
N VAL A 40 6.61 7.54 -2.12
CA VAL A 40 7.23 8.75 -1.60
C VAL A 40 7.72 8.59 -0.16
N ALA A 41 7.02 7.83 0.66
CA ALA A 41 7.36 7.64 2.05
C ALA A 41 8.70 6.91 2.21
N GLU A 42 9.43 7.23 3.25
CA GLU A 42 10.68 6.54 3.56
C GLU A 42 10.42 5.30 4.41
N SER A 43 9.33 5.32 5.16
CA SER A 43 8.95 4.21 6.04
C SER A 43 7.42 4.16 6.17
N LEU A 44 6.92 3.06 6.71
CA LEU A 44 5.48 2.91 6.96
C LEU A 44 5.00 3.95 7.97
N GLU A 45 5.80 4.25 8.98
CA GLU A 45 5.44 5.24 9.98
C GLU A 45 5.31 6.64 9.39
N ASP A 46 6.02 6.92 8.32
CA ASP A 46 6.00 8.21 7.65
C ASP A 46 4.69 8.45 6.89
N LEU A 47 3.95 7.38 6.60
CA LEU A 47 2.71 7.49 5.84
C LEU A 47 1.64 8.33 6.54
N THR A 48 1.61 8.34 7.86
CA THR A 48 0.62 9.14 8.58
C THR A 48 0.82 10.62 8.31
N ARG A 49 2.05 11.03 8.09
CA ARG A 49 2.39 12.41 7.79
C ARG A 49 2.19 12.73 6.31
N ILE A 50 2.62 11.82 5.44
CA ILE A 50 2.58 12.03 4.00
C ILE A 50 1.17 11.92 3.43
N ASP A 51 0.38 10.98 3.93
CA ASP A 51 -0.97 10.71 3.42
C ASP A 51 -1.97 10.60 4.57
N PRO A 52 -2.37 11.72 5.18
CA PRO A 52 -3.34 11.68 6.27
C PRO A 52 -4.66 11.06 5.85
N SER A 53 -5.06 11.23 4.58
CA SER A 53 -6.33 10.69 4.08
C SER A 53 -6.36 9.17 4.11
N GLY A 54 -5.21 8.53 4.02
CA GLY A 54 -5.12 7.06 4.03
C GLY A 54 -5.33 6.46 5.40
N ARG A 55 -5.23 7.26 6.45
CA ARG A 55 -5.38 6.78 7.83
C ARG A 55 -4.58 5.52 8.09
N TRP A 56 -3.35 5.54 7.60
CA TRP A 56 -2.47 4.38 7.68
C TRP A 56 -2.23 3.97 9.12
N HIS A 57 -2.39 2.70 9.40
CA HIS A 57 -2.16 2.17 10.74
C HIS A 57 -1.80 0.69 10.70
N ARG A 58 -1.12 0.27 11.75
CA ARG A 58 -0.73 -1.11 11.89
C ARG A 58 -1.90 -1.93 12.40
N LEU A 59 -2.08 -3.11 11.85
CA LEU A 59 -3.14 -4.02 12.28
C LEU A 59 -2.69 -4.79 13.53
N THR A 60 -3.66 -5.33 14.26
CA THR A 60 -3.41 -6.08 15.48
C THR A 60 -3.86 -7.53 15.32
N GLY A 61 -3.57 -8.35 16.30
CA GLY A 61 -3.96 -9.75 16.29
C GLY A 61 -3.13 -10.55 15.31
N ASN A 62 -3.79 -11.41 14.55
CA ASN A 62 -3.10 -12.30 13.62
C ASN A 62 -2.43 -11.57 12.47
N ARG A 63 -2.73 -10.31 12.29
CA ARG A 63 -2.19 -9.50 11.19
C ARG A 63 -1.28 -8.39 11.68
N ASP A 64 -0.64 -8.57 12.82
CA ASP A 64 0.09 -7.51 13.48
C ASP A 64 1.32 -7.00 12.73
N SER A 65 1.81 -7.72 11.73
CA SER A 65 2.90 -7.23 10.90
C SER A 65 2.40 -6.43 9.71
N GLN A 66 1.09 -6.36 9.52
CA GLN A 66 0.50 -5.72 8.34
C GLN A 66 0.02 -4.32 8.67
N TRP A 67 -0.03 -3.49 7.64
CA TRP A 67 -0.55 -2.13 7.74
C TRP A 67 -1.70 -1.97 6.77
N LEU A 68 -2.62 -1.11 7.14
CA LEU A 68 -3.81 -0.83 6.33
C LEU A 68 -3.83 0.63 5.96
N GLY A 69 -4.09 0.92 4.69
CA GLY A 69 -4.34 2.26 4.20
C GLY A 69 -5.70 2.34 3.55
N GLN A 70 -6.45 3.39 3.83
CA GLN A 70 -7.74 3.61 3.21
C GLN A 70 -7.54 4.27 1.86
N LEU A 71 -8.08 3.69 0.81
CA LEU A 71 -7.99 4.23 -0.54
C LEU A 71 -9.22 5.04 -0.90
N THR A 72 -10.39 4.46 -0.63
CA THR A 72 -11.70 5.14 -0.81
C THR A 72 -12.56 4.75 0.38
N GLY A 73 -13.79 5.18 0.41
CA GLY A 73 -14.73 4.76 1.45
C GLY A 73 -14.95 3.26 1.48
N ASN A 74 -14.77 2.58 0.34
CA ASN A 74 -15.03 1.16 0.20
C ASN A 74 -13.79 0.27 0.09
N TYR A 75 -12.65 0.82 -0.29
CA TYR A 75 -11.45 0.03 -0.55
C TYR A 75 -10.29 0.36 0.34
N ARG A 76 -9.57 -0.67 0.75
CA ARG A 76 -8.38 -0.57 1.58
C ARG A 76 -7.26 -1.35 0.95
N ILE A 77 -6.02 -0.88 1.15
CA ILE A 77 -4.83 -1.59 0.71
C ILE A 77 -4.14 -2.17 1.94
N ILE A 78 -3.73 -3.40 1.84
CA ILE A 78 -2.99 -4.08 2.90
C ILE A 78 -1.56 -4.27 2.44
N VAL A 79 -0.62 -3.84 3.26
CA VAL A 79 0.81 -3.93 2.95
C VAL A 79 1.56 -4.49 4.16
N GLU A 80 2.76 -4.99 3.93
CA GLU A 80 3.63 -5.38 5.03
C GLU A 80 5.07 -5.04 4.72
N PRO A 81 5.89 -4.77 5.73
CA PRO A 81 7.30 -4.52 5.51
C PRO A 81 7.98 -5.81 5.07
N VAL A 82 8.90 -5.69 4.14
CA VAL A 82 9.72 -6.81 3.73
C VAL A 82 11.02 -6.71 4.52
N LEU A 83 11.24 -7.67 5.40
CA LEU A 83 12.42 -7.71 6.18
C LEU A 83 13.50 -8.31 5.30
N GLY A 84 14.37 -7.49 4.84
CA GLY A 84 15.44 -7.93 3.98
C GLY A 84 16.44 -8.70 4.74
N GLY A 85 17.31 -9.29 4.08
CA GLY A 85 18.30 -10.12 4.61
C GLY A 85 19.21 -9.43 5.57
N MET A 86 20.31 -9.98 5.79
CA MET A 86 21.13 -9.75 6.78
C MET A 86 21.67 -8.44 7.01
N ARG A 87 21.73 -7.59 6.11
CA ARG A 87 22.34 -6.41 6.34
C ARG A 87 21.87 -5.40 5.48
N VAL A 88 21.31 -4.43 6.01
CA VAL A 88 20.83 -3.47 5.21
C VAL A 88 21.34 -2.19 5.61
N VAL A 89 21.91 -1.56 4.71
CA VAL A 89 22.27 -0.22 4.88
C VAL A 89 21.28 0.60 4.09
N ALA A 90 20.11 0.08 3.90
CA ALA A 90 19.14 0.78 3.10
C ALA A 90 18.55 1.91 3.89
N VAL A 91 18.49 3.05 3.29
CA VAL A 91 17.91 4.22 3.90
C VAL A 91 16.40 4.13 3.86
N GLU A 92 15.83 3.43 2.91
CA GLU A 92 14.39 3.30 2.79
C GLU A 92 13.93 1.87 2.96
N GLN A 93 12.74 1.71 3.47
CA GLN A 93 12.14 0.40 3.65
C GLN A 93 11.63 -0.16 2.34
N THR A 94 11.48 -1.47 2.29
CA THR A 94 10.78 -2.17 1.25
C THR A 94 9.44 -2.65 1.80
N VAL A 95 8.38 -2.44 1.04
CA VAL A 95 7.05 -2.82 1.44
C VAL A 95 6.43 -3.67 0.34
N LYS A 96 5.58 -4.62 0.72
CA LYS A 96 4.89 -5.48 -0.24
C LYS A 96 3.40 -5.25 -0.13
N VAL A 97 2.76 -4.96 -1.25
CA VAL A 97 1.32 -4.85 -1.33
C VAL A 97 0.75 -6.26 -1.35
N LEU A 98 -0.05 -6.61 -0.37
CA LEU A 98 -0.64 -7.94 -0.25
C LEU A 98 -1.99 -8.04 -0.92
N SER A 99 -2.81 -7.03 -0.77
CA SER A 99 -4.17 -7.06 -1.34
C SER A 99 -4.79 -5.67 -1.36
N ILE A 100 -5.81 -5.52 -2.17
CA ILE A 100 -6.74 -4.39 -2.11
C ILE A 100 -8.08 -5.02 -1.78
N GLU A 101 -8.63 -4.66 -0.63
CA GLU A 101 -9.81 -5.31 -0.09
C GLU A 101 -11.02 -4.39 -0.11
N ASP A 102 -12.18 -4.97 -0.41
CA ASP A 102 -13.44 -4.27 -0.38
C ASP A 102 -13.94 -4.33 1.06
N TYR A 103 -14.34 -3.18 1.59
CA TYR A 103 -14.77 -3.11 2.97
C TYR A 103 -16.22 -2.71 3.06
N HIS A 104 -17.02 -3.63 3.37
CA HIS A 104 -18.44 -3.41 3.62
C HIS A 104 -18.84 -3.94 4.98
#